data_280cb6cd9dd5010002895358d6de9d30
#
_entry.id   280cb6cd9dd5010002895358d6de9d30
#
_cell.length_a   1.000
_cell.length_b   1.000
_cell.length_c   1.000
_cell.angle_alpha   90.00
_cell.angle_beta   90.00
_cell.angle_gamma   90.00
#
_symmetry.space_group_name_H-M   'P 1'
#
loop_
_entity.id
_entity.type
_entity.pdbx_description
1 polymer ?
#
loop_
_entity_poly.entity_id
_entity_poly.type
_entity_poly.pdbx_seq_one_letter_code
_entity_poly.pdbx_strand_id
1 'polypeptide(L)'
;MVTTASKHLDIATGDGTMGTFVVHPDDGRPHPVVLFLMDAPGKRPLLHSMATRLAGNGYYVMLSNLYYRTTPGFELDFGSKESFARMRELMGALGNRMVARDAGALFAAADGDPAAQRGDAGCVGYCMSGPFALYIAAEHSARVRAAASFYGVRLHVDAPDSPHLRLGEVTGELYVGAAEHDDYVPLDMVDRFEAAMQQAGVRGRVERYWGNHHGFAFDDRPAYDAAADARHWDVLVDLFGRTLQGADGGQST
;
A
#
# COMPACT_ATOMS: atom_id res chain seq x y z
N MET A 1 17.35 -9.74 -14.64
CA MET A 1 16.03 -9.58 -13.98
C MET A 1 15.74 -10.85 -13.19
N VAL A 2 15.28 -10.75 -11.96
CA VAL A 2 14.84 -11.90 -11.15
C VAL A 2 13.59 -12.49 -11.78
N THR A 3 13.57 -13.81 -12.00
CA THR A 3 12.35 -14.52 -12.44
C THR A 3 11.34 -14.51 -11.31
N THR A 4 10.08 -14.25 -11.61
CA THR A 4 8.99 -14.21 -10.62
C THR A 4 7.94 -15.27 -10.95
N ALA A 5 7.39 -15.90 -9.91
CA ALA A 5 6.21 -16.74 -9.98
C ALA A 5 5.00 -15.96 -9.47
N SER A 6 3.81 -16.22 -10.04
CA SER A 6 2.57 -15.59 -9.59
C SER A 6 1.44 -16.60 -9.49
N LYS A 7 0.49 -16.30 -8.60
CA LYS A 7 -0.74 -17.09 -8.41
C LYS A 7 -1.90 -16.21 -7.95
N HIS A 8 -3.11 -16.71 -8.10
CA HIS A 8 -4.30 -16.12 -7.49
C HIS A 8 -4.73 -16.96 -6.29
N LEU A 9 -5.02 -16.29 -5.18
CA LEU A 9 -5.56 -16.90 -3.97
C LEU A 9 -6.92 -16.31 -3.65
N ASP A 10 -7.84 -17.18 -3.26
CA ASP A 10 -9.12 -16.83 -2.70
C ASP A 10 -9.00 -16.92 -1.17
N ILE A 11 -8.83 -15.76 -0.51
CA ILE A 11 -8.55 -15.68 0.92
C ILE A 11 -9.86 -15.49 1.68
N ALA A 12 -10.17 -16.45 2.56
CA ALA A 12 -11.33 -16.35 3.44
C ALA A 12 -11.11 -15.23 4.48
N THR A 13 -12.08 -14.36 4.59
CA THR A 13 -12.16 -13.30 5.62
C THR A 13 -13.43 -13.48 6.44
N GLY A 14 -13.61 -12.68 7.50
CA GLY A 14 -14.87 -12.66 8.25
C GLY A 14 -16.09 -12.21 7.44
N ASP A 15 -15.87 -11.52 6.31
CA ASP A 15 -16.93 -10.88 5.52
C ASP A 15 -17.04 -11.46 4.08
N GLY A 16 -16.34 -12.54 3.77
CA GLY A 16 -16.40 -13.18 2.45
C GLY A 16 -15.04 -13.65 1.95
N THR A 17 -14.94 -13.82 0.64
CA THR A 17 -13.72 -14.31 -0.03
C THR A 17 -13.03 -13.19 -0.80
N MET A 18 -11.80 -12.90 -0.43
CA MET A 18 -11.00 -11.82 -1.00
C MET A 18 -10.03 -12.35 -2.05
N GLY A 19 -10.33 -12.14 -3.34
CA GLY A 19 -9.46 -12.51 -4.44
C GLY A 19 -8.16 -11.69 -4.42
N THR A 20 -7.03 -12.38 -4.27
CA THR A 20 -5.71 -11.77 -4.11
C THR A 20 -4.74 -12.29 -5.15
N PHE A 21 -4.10 -11.38 -5.89
CA PHE A 21 -2.96 -11.69 -6.74
C PHE A 21 -1.71 -11.71 -5.87
N VAL A 22 -0.95 -12.80 -5.97
CA VAL A 22 0.32 -12.98 -5.26
C VAL A 22 1.42 -13.14 -6.28
N VAL A 23 2.55 -12.46 -6.04
CA VAL A 23 3.75 -12.58 -6.88
C VAL A 23 5.00 -12.49 -6.00
N HIS A 24 6.00 -13.34 -6.29
CA HIS A 24 7.24 -13.43 -5.53
C HIS A 24 8.40 -13.91 -6.43
N PRO A 25 9.68 -13.76 -6.03
CA PRO A 25 10.79 -14.38 -6.73
C PRO A 25 10.63 -15.91 -6.85
N ASP A 26 10.96 -16.46 -8.00
CA ASP A 26 10.93 -17.90 -8.28
C ASP A 26 12.31 -18.52 -8.06
N ASP A 27 12.78 -18.49 -6.81
CA ASP A 27 14.10 -18.98 -6.41
C ASP A 27 14.07 -20.03 -5.29
N GLY A 28 12.86 -20.47 -4.93
CA GLY A 28 12.64 -21.52 -3.91
C GLY A 28 12.89 -21.07 -2.48
N ARG A 29 13.08 -19.77 -2.21
CA ARG A 29 13.30 -19.20 -0.87
C ARG A 29 12.07 -18.43 -0.38
N PRO A 30 11.87 -18.32 0.95
CA PRO A 30 10.86 -17.43 1.49
C PRO A 30 11.31 -15.95 1.40
N HIS A 31 10.36 -15.08 1.08
CA HIS A 31 10.57 -13.63 0.92
C HIS A 31 9.70 -12.81 1.87
N PRO A 32 10.19 -11.65 2.36
CA PRO A 32 9.42 -10.76 3.21
C PRO A 32 8.11 -10.33 2.55
N VAL A 33 7.02 -10.32 3.34
CA VAL A 33 5.67 -10.03 2.86
C VAL A 33 5.48 -8.53 2.71
N VAL A 34 4.95 -8.09 1.57
CA VAL A 34 4.46 -6.73 1.37
C VAL A 34 3.01 -6.75 0.91
N LEU A 35 2.14 -6.11 1.68
CA LEU A 35 0.77 -5.84 1.26
C LEU A 35 0.78 -4.64 0.32
N PHE A 36 0.45 -4.87 -0.94
CA PHE A 36 0.31 -3.85 -1.97
C PHE A 36 -1.17 -3.53 -2.15
N LEU A 37 -1.62 -2.39 -1.63
CA LEU A 37 -3.03 -2.03 -1.62
C LEU A 37 -3.41 -1.26 -2.89
N MET A 38 -4.49 -1.68 -3.53
CA MET A 38 -5.00 -1.05 -4.74
C MET A 38 -5.53 0.36 -4.47
N ASP A 39 -5.45 1.24 -5.47
CA ASP A 39 -6.14 2.53 -5.48
C ASP A 39 -7.64 2.38 -5.86
N ALA A 40 -8.37 3.49 -5.88
CA ALA A 40 -9.82 3.49 -6.13
C ALA A 40 -10.26 2.88 -7.47
N PRO A 41 -9.56 3.08 -8.61
CA PRO A 41 -9.89 2.44 -9.86
C PRO A 41 -9.86 0.91 -9.89
N GLY A 42 -9.38 0.28 -8.83
CA GLY A 42 -9.40 -1.16 -8.69
C GLY A 42 -8.16 -1.87 -9.21
N LYS A 43 -8.14 -3.20 -9.08
CA LYS A 43 -7.06 -4.03 -9.61
C LYS A 43 -7.08 -4.01 -11.14
N ARG A 44 -5.97 -3.67 -11.72
CA ARG A 44 -5.81 -3.56 -13.18
C ARG A 44 -4.38 -3.92 -13.60
N PRO A 45 -4.09 -4.08 -14.90
CA PRO A 45 -2.78 -4.51 -15.39
C PRO A 45 -1.60 -3.71 -14.84
N LEU A 46 -1.74 -2.39 -14.69
CA LEU A 46 -0.70 -1.54 -14.09
C LEU A 46 -0.34 -2.00 -12.68
N LEU A 47 -1.32 -2.22 -11.80
CA LEU A 47 -1.03 -2.63 -10.41
C LEU A 47 -0.40 -4.02 -10.34
N HIS A 48 -0.78 -4.94 -11.25
CA HIS A 48 -0.11 -6.23 -11.37
C HIS A 48 1.37 -6.07 -11.80
N SER A 49 1.65 -5.16 -12.74
CA SER A 49 3.01 -4.86 -13.18
C SER A 49 3.84 -4.24 -12.05
N MET A 50 3.27 -3.30 -11.29
CA MET A 50 3.91 -2.68 -10.13
C MET A 50 4.19 -3.70 -9.02
N ALA A 51 3.23 -4.57 -8.71
CA ALA A 51 3.42 -5.66 -7.75
C ALA A 51 4.54 -6.61 -8.20
N THR A 52 4.59 -6.95 -9.50
CA THR A 52 5.65 -7.79 -10.08
C THR A 52 7.01 -7.10 -10.02
N ARG A 53 7.07 -5.79 -10.29
CA ARG A 53 8.31 -5.00 -10.14
C ARG A 53 8.81 -5.03 -8.70
N LEU A 54 7.91 -4.88 -7.72
CA LEU A 54 8.27 -4.96 -6.31
C LEU A 54 8.75 -6.35 -5.92
N ALA A 55 8.08 -7.41 -6.40
CA ALA A 55 8.52 -8.79 -6.21
C ALA A 55 9.92 -9.05 -6.78
N GLY A 56 10.24 -8.46 -7.93
CA GLY A 56 11.58 -8.51 -8.52
C GLY A 56 12.69 -7.91 -7.64
N ASN A 57 12.34 -7.14 -6.61
CA ASN A 57 13.25 -6.64 -5.58
C ASN A 57 13.32 -7.55 -4.33
N GLY A 58 12.79 -8.77 -4.40
CA GLY A 58 12.95 -9.77 -3.35
C GLY A 58 11.81 -9.83 -2.33
N TYR A 59 10.57 -9.48 -2.72
CA TYR A 59 9.41 -9.48 -1.83
C TYR A 59 8.33 -10.48 -2.28
N TYR A 60 7.60 -11.03 -1.29
CA TYR A 60 6.34 -11.72 -1.49
C TYR A 60 5.23 -10.69 -1.45
N VAL A 61 4.68 -10.33 -2.61
CA VAL A 61 3.75 -9.21 -2.77
C VAL A 61 2.32 -9.71 -2.90
N MET A 62 1.41 -9.15 -2.13
CA MET A 62 -0.02 -9.48 -2.12
C MET A 62 -0.84 -8.26 -2.57
N LEU A 63 -1.43 -8.33 -3.75
CA LEU A 63 -2.35 -7.33 -4.31
C LEU A 63 -3.79 -7.84 -4.22
N SER A 64 -4.54 -7.36 -3.24
CA SER A 64 -5.90 -7.83 -2.94
C SER A 64 -6.99 -6.96 -3.56
N ASN A 65 -8.13 -7.58 -3.89
CA ASN A 65 -9.35 -6.85 -4.22
C ASN A 65 -10.01 -6.34 -2.93
N LEU A 66 -9.84 -5.06 -2.60
CA LEU A 66 -10.45 -4.45 -1.41
C LEU A 66 -11.97 -4.31 -1.53
N TYR A 67 -12.52 -4.39 -2.74
CA TYR A 67 -13.97 -4.32 -2.99
C TYR A 67 -14.70 -5.67 -2.91
N TYR A 68 -14.03 -6.73 -2.48
CA TYR A 68 -14.52 -8.11 -2.53
C TYR A 68 -15.88 -8.34 -1.86
N ARG A 69 -16.22 -7.54 -0.85
CA ARG A 69 -17.54 -7.59 -0.18
C ARG A 69 -18.69 -7.24 -1.10
N THR A 70 -18.42 -6.45 -2.13
CA THR A 70 -19.44 -5.90 -3.02
C THR A 70 -19.31 -6.42 -4.45
N THR A 71 -18.08 -6.73 -4.88
CA THR A 71 -17.82 -7.22 -6.24
C THR A 71 -16.56 -8.08 -6.29
N PRO A 72 -16.57 -9.17 -7.08
CA PRO A 72 -15.38 -10.00 -7.27
C PRO A 72 -14.28 -9.29 -8.05
N GLY A 73 -14.61 -8.22 -8.76
CA GLY A 73 -13.66 -7.39 -9.50
C GLY A 73 -14.28 -6.07 -9.93
N PHE A 74 -13.45 -5.04 -9.96
CA PHE A 74 -13.79 -3.73 -10.48
C PHE A 74 -12.54 -3.11 -11.11
N GLU A 75 -12.72 -2.56 -12.29
CA GLU A 75 -11.75 -1.72 -12.98
C GLU A 75 -12.50 -0.50 -13.53
N LEU A 76 -11.96 0.69 -13.26
CA LEU A 76 -12.59 1.94 -13.66
C LEU A 76 -12.49 2.11 -15.18
N ASP A 77 -13.65 2.28 -15.83
CA ASP A 77 -13.72 2.86 -17.16
C ASP A 77 -13.69 4.39 -17.08
N PHE A 78 -12.55 4.98 -17.46
CA PHE A 78 -12.33 6.43 -17.43
C PHE A 78 -13.25 7.22 -18.39
N GLY A 79 -13.88 6.56 -19.35
CA GLY A 79 -14.85 7.16 -20.27
C GLY A 79 -16.30 7.18 -19.74
N SER A 80 -16.58 6.46 -18.65
CA SER A 80 -17.94 6.24 -18.15
C SER A 80 -18.24 6.96 -16.84
N LYS A 81 -19.23 7.84 -16.86
CA LYS A 81 -19.73 8.50 -15.64
C LYS A 81 -20.33 7.51 -14.65
N GLU A 82 -20.97 6.46 -15.15
CA GLU A 82 -21.56 5.37 -14.38
C GLU A 82 -20.47 4.59 -13.65
N SER A 83 -19.35 4.32 -14.32
CA SER A 83 -18.19 3.66 -13.71
C SER A 83 -17.58 4.53 -12.60
N PHE A 84 -17.46 5.85 -12.79
CA PHE A 84 -17.05 6.77 -11.73
C PHE A 84 -18.04 6.80 -10.54
N ALA A 85 -19.33 6.74 -10.79
CA ALA A 85 -20.33 6.68 -9.73
C ALA A 85 -20.19 5.38 -8.94
N ARG A 86 -20.01 4.25 -9.63
CA ARG A 86 -19.77 2.95 -9.01
C ARG A 86 -18.48 2.92 -8.18
N MET A 87 -17.40 3.48 -8.70
CA MET A 87 -16.14 3.62 -7.94
C MET A 87 -16.36 4.37 -6.62
N ARG A 88 -17.08 5.51 -6.63
CA ARG A 88 -17.36 6.28 -5.41
C ARG A 88 -18.19 5.49 -4.39
N GLU A 89 -19.17 4.71 -4.87
CA GLU A 89 -19.95 3.82 -4.01
C GLU A 89 -19.07 2.76 -3.35
N LEU A 90 -18.21 2.09 -4.13
CA LEU A 90 -17.29 1.06 -3.64
C LEU A 90 -16.29 1.63 -2.62
N MET A 91 -15.72 2.81 -2.91
CA MET A 91 -14.84 3.51 -1.97
C MET A 91 -15.56 3.86 -0.67
N GLY A 92 -16.81 4.36 -0.76
CA GLY A 92 -17.62 4.76 0.40
C GLY A 92 -17.98 3.61 1.32
N ALA A 93 -17.91 2.37 0.84
CA ALA A 93 -18.15 1.16 1.62
C ALA A 93 -16.93 0.68 2.41
N LEU A 94 -15.75 1.28 2.20
CA LEU A 94 -14.51 0.91 2.90
C LEU A 94 -14.21 1.82 4.08
N GLY A 95 -13.55 1.26 5.10
CA GLY A 95 -13.03 1.99 6.25
C GLY A 95 -11.70 1.43 6.73
N ASN A 96 -10.92 2.25 7.43
CA ASN A 96 -9.58 1.89 7.89
C ASN A 96 -9.59 0.61 8.75
N ARG A 97 -10.48 0.51 9.72
CA ARG A 97 -10.62 -0.67 10.60
C ARG A 97 -10.98 -1.94 9.83
N MET A 98 -11.84 -1.79 8.82
CA MET A 98 -12.28 -2.92 7.99
C MET A 98 -11.09 -3.50 7.22
N VAL A 99 -10.35 -2.65 6.52
CA VAL A 99 -9.19 -3.08 5.71
C VAL A 99 -8.05 -3.60 6.61
N ALA A 100 -7.87 -3.02 7.80
CA ALA A 100 -6.87 -3.53 8.74
C ALA A 100 -7.21 -4.93 9.27
N ARG A 101 -8.49 -5.26 9.52
CA ARG A 101 -8.91 -6.63 9.82
C ARG A 101 -8.61 -7.59 8.66
N ASP A 102 -8.86 -7.16 7.42
CA ASP A 102 -8.56 -7.95 6.23
C ASP A 102 -7.06 -8.23 6.11
N ALA A 103 -6.21 -7.27 6.48
CA ALA A 103 -4.76 -7.47 6.51
C ALA A 103 -4.36 -8.66 7.42
N GLY A 104 -5.07 -8.88 8.53
CA GLY A 104 -4.87 -10.07 9.38
C GLY A 104 -5.09 -11.38 8.64
N ALA A 105 -6.13 -11.46 7.79
CA ALA A 105 -6.38 -12.65 6.96
C ALA A 105 -5.30 -12.82 5.87
N LEU A 106 -4.83 -11.73 5.28
CA LEU A 106 -3.72 -11.76 4.31
C LEU A 106 -2.43 -12.28 4.96
N PHE A 107 -2.09 -11.80 6.14
CA PHE A 107 -0.92 -12.26 6.87
C PHE A 107 -1.04 -13.74 7.26
N ALA A 108 -2.21 -14.19 7.70
CA ALA A 108 -2.44 -15.60 8.03
C ALA A 108 -2.29 -16.50 6.79
N ALA A 109 -2.77 -16.05 5.63
CA ALA A 109 -2.60 -16.77 4.37
C ALA A 109 -1.12 -16.82 3.94
N ALA A 110 -0.39 -15.73 4.09
CA ALA A 110 1.06 -15.69 3.81
C ALA A 110 1.84 -16.65 4.73
N ASP A 111 1.50 -16.73 6.01
CA ASP A 111 2.16 -17.62 6.96
C ASP A 111 2.00 -19.12 6.62
N GLY A 112 1.00 -19.45 5.81
CA GLY A 112 0.79 -20.80 5.27
C GLY A 112 1.53 -21.08 3.96
N ASP A 113 2.16 -20.09 3.35
CA ASP A 113 2.81 -20.19 2.04
C ASP A 113 4.33 -20.34 2.21
N PRO A 114 4.95 -21.40 1.66
CA PRO A 114 6.40 -21.61 1.79
C PRO A 114 7.25 -20.51 1.10
N ALA A 115 6.71 -19.77 0.13
CA ALA A 115 7.40 -18.67 -0.53
C ALA A 115 7.34 -17.35 0.27
N ALA A 116 6.53 -17.29 1.34
CA ALA A 116 6.43 -16.12 2.20
C ALA A 116 7.27 -16.30 3.47
N GLN A 117 8.10 -15.31 3.79
CA GLN A 117 8.81 -15.26 5.06
C GLN A 117 7.84 -14.87 6.18
N ARG A 118 7.82 -15.66 7.25
CA ARG A 118 7.04 -15.34 8.45
C ARG A 118 7.68 -14.19 9.23
N GLY A 119 6.86 -13.46 9.97
CA GLY A 119 7.32 -12.38 10.84
C GLY A 119 7.13 -11.01 10.22
N ASP A 120 8.21 -10.29 10.01
CA ASP A 120 8.18 -8.89 9.58
C ASP A 120 7.56 -8.70 8.20
N ALA A 121 6.78 -7.64 8.05
CA ALA A 121 6.07 -7.32 6.82
C ALA A 121 6.07 -5.81 6.54
N GLY A 122 5.81 -5.46 5.28
CA GLY A 122 5.59 -4.09 4.83
C GLY A 122 4.19 -3.88 4.28
N CYS A 123 3.81 -2.62 4.10
CA CYS A 123 2.56 -2.25 3.47
C CYS A 123 2.75 -0.99 2.61
N VAL A 124 2.14 -0.95 1.43
CA VAL A 124 2.08 0.27 0.60
C VAL A 124 0.67 0.51 0.10
N GLY A 125 0.24 1.75 0.16
CA GLY A 125 -1.07 2.19 -0.32
C GLY A 125 -0.98 3.49 -1.13
N TYR A 126 -1.93 3.65 -2.04
CA TYR A 126 -2.02 4.76 -2.97
C TYR A 126 -3.40 5.38 -2.94
N CYS A 127 -3.50 6.70 -2.98
CA CYS A 127 -4.80 7.38 -3.06
C CYS A 127 -5.73 6.94 -1.92
N MET A 128 -6.84 6.27 -2.26
CA MET A 128 -7.80 5.69 -1.34
C MET A 128 -7.16 4.79 -0.27
N SER A 129 -6.15 4.01 -0.64
CA SER A 129 -5.55 3.03 0.26
C SER A 129 -4.33 3.55 1.04
N GLY A 130 -3.90 4.77 0.80
CA GLY A 130 -2.84 5.41 1.59
C GLY A 130 -3.12 5.38 3.09
N PRO A 131 -4.30 5.86 3.57
CA PRO A 131 -4.67 5.78 4.98
C PRO A 131 -4.79 4.33 5.49
N PHE A 132 -5.21 3.40 4.65
CA PHE A 132 -5.29 1.98 5.05
C PHE A 132 -3.91 1.42 5.38
N ALA A 133 -2.89 1.72 4.57
CA ALA A 133 -1.52 1.26 4.84
C ALA A 133 -1.00 1.76 6.19
N LEU A 134 -1.25 3.03 6.52
CA LEU A 134 -0.83 3.62 7.80
C LEU A 134 -1.62 3.05 8.98
N TYR A 135 -2.91 2.80 8.79
CA TYR A 135 -3.76 2.19 9.82
C TYR A 135 -3.37 0.73 10.08
N ILE A 136 -3.03 -0.04 9.03
CA ILE A 136 -2.50 -1.40 9.13
C ILE A 136 -1.19 -1.41 9.93
N ALA A 137 -0.31 -0.42 9.72
CA ALA A 137 0.93 -0.31 10.47
C ALA A 137 0.71 -0.13 12.00
N ALA A 138 -0.34 0.55 12.40
CA ALA A 138 -0.73 0.68 13.79
C ALA A 138 -1.39 -0.60 14.33
N GLU A 139 -2.40 -1.14 13.62
CA GLU A 139 -3.16 -2.33 14.04
C GLU A 139 -2.29 -3.58 14.13
N HIS A 140 -1.33 -3.72 13.22
CA HIS A 140 -0.41 -4.86 13.14
C HIS A 140 1.04 -4.45 13.48
N SER A 141 1.22 -3.56 14.45
CA SER A 141 2.51 -2.97 14.80
C SER A 141 3.58 -3.98 15.22
N ALA A 142 3.17 -5.13 15.76
CA ALA A 142 4.09 -6.22 16.07
C ALA A 142 4.71 -6.87 14.82
N ARG A 143 4.13 -6.66 13.64
CA ARG A 143 4.53 -7.30 12.38
C ARG A 143 4.96 -6.29 11.31
N VAL A 144 4.24 -5.18 11.16
CA VAL A 144 4.50 -4.19 10.11
C VAL A 144 5.65 -3.28 10.51
N ARG A 145 6.82 -3.48 9.87
CA ARG A 145 8.05 -2.71 10.11
C ARG A 145 8.15 -1.47 9.26
N ALA A 146 7.41 -1.41 8.17
CA ALA A 146 7.34 -0.22 7.33
C ALA A 146 5.99 -0.11 6.64
N ALA A 147 5.49 1.12 6.52
CA ALA A 147 4.35 1.41 5.66
C ALA A 147 4.58 2.70 4.87
N ALA A 148 4.16 2.68 3.59
CA ALA A 148 4.22 3.82 2.71
C ALA A 148 2.81 4.22 2.22
N SER A 149 2.57 5.53 2.19
CA SER A 149 1.35 6.13 1.64
C SER A 149 1.73 7.14 0.57
N PHE A 150 1.33 6.94 -0.68
CA PHE A 150 1.55 7.90 -1.76
C PHE A 150 0.23 8.59 -2.11
N TYR A 151 0.27 9.92 -2.10
CA TYR A 151 -0.91 10.80 -2.30
C TYR A 151 -2.17 10.25 -1.59
N GLY A 152 -1.96 9.75 -0.36
CA GLY A 152 -3.01 9.15 0.45
C GLY A 152 -4.03 10.18 0.91
N VAL A 153 -5.32 9.90 0.63
CA VAL A 153 -6.41 10.77 1.04
C VAL A 153 -6.74 10.60 2.53
N ARG A 154 -7.34 11.61 3.18
CA ARG A 154 -7.93 11.49 4.52
C ARG A 154 -6.96 11.02 5.63
N LEU A 155 -5.69 11.38 5.56
CA LEU A 155 -4.69 10.96 6.56
C LEU A 155 -4.94 11.59 7.94
N HIS A 156 -5.45 12.84 7.97
CA HIS A 156 -5.78 13.58 9.18
C HIS A 156 -7.15 14.26 9.02
N VAL A 157 -8.19 13.57 9.43
CA VAL A 157 -9.59 14.04 9.34
C VAL A 157 -10.32 13.83 10.67
N ASP A 158 -11.44 14.53 10.86
CA ASP A 158 -12.34 14.32 12.00
C ASP A 158 -13.20 13.08 11.74
N ALA A 159 -12.61 11.91 11.97
CA ALA A 159 -13.28 10.61 11.89
C ALA A 159 -12.66 9.66 12.93
N PRO A 160 -13.47 8.79 13.55
CA PRO A 160 -13.02 7.94 14.68
C PRO A 160 -12.01 6.86 14.29
N ASP A 161 -11.81 6.62 13.01
CA ASP A 161 -10.82 5.70 12.46
C ASP A 161 -9.75 6.43 11.60
N SER A 162 -9.57 7.73 11.80
CA SER A 162 -8.51 8.47 11.11
C SER A 162 -7.12 7.96 11.53
N PRO A 163 -6.20 7.73 10.58
CA PRO A 163 -4.88 7.14 10.88
C PRO A 163 -4.07 7.92 11.91
N HIS A 164 -4.16 9.26 11.91
CA HIS A 164 -3.42 10.11 12.84
C HIS A 164 -3.72 9.80 14.32
N LEU A 165 -4.91 9.29 14.64
CA LEU A 165 -5.30 8.95 16.02
C LEU A 165 -4.57 7.72 16.57
N ARG A 166 -3.94 6.94 15.71
CA ARG A 166 -3.26 5.69 16.08
C ARG A 166 -1.74 5.73 15.87
N LEU A 167 -1.18 6.87 15.56
CA LEU A 167 0.26 7.02 15.32
C LEU A 167 1.12 6.54 16.50
N GLY A 168 0.67 6.75 17.74
CA GLY A 168 1.38 6.27 18.92
C GLY A 168 1.49 4.74 19.06
N GLU A 169 0.74 3.98 18.28
CA GLU A 169 0.80 2.51 18.25
C GLU A 169 1.77 1.97 17.19
N VAL A 170 2.25 2.83 16.28
CA VAL A 170 3.17 2.44 15.21
C VAL A 170 4.57 2.24 15.76
N THR A 171 5.12 1.06 15.57
CA THR A 171 6.52 0.73 15.95
C THR A 171 7.46 0.70 14.76
N GLY A 172 6.91 0.58 13.57
CA GLY A 172 7.63 0.59 12.29
C GLY A 172 8.01 1.99 11.80
N GLU A 173 8.50 2.06 10.58
CA GLU A 173 8.82 3.31 9.89
C GLU A 173 7.70 3.69 8.92
N LEU A 174 7.28 4.96 8.91
CA LEU A 174 6.27 5.47 7.99
C LEU A 174 6.90 6.38 6.94
N TYR A 175 6.44 6.23 5.71
CA TYR A 175 6.70 7.18 4.64
C TYR A 175 5.39 7.72 4.07
N VAL A 176 5.31 9.03 3.89
CA VAL A 176 4.17 9.68 3.24
C VAL A 176 4.68 10.56 2.10
N GLY A 177 4.34 10.21 0.88
CA GLY A 177 4.57 11.02 -0.32
C GLY A 177 3.31 11.78 -0.69
N ALA A 178 3.35 13.11 -0.66
CA ALA A 178 2.24 13.99 -1.00
C ALA A 178 2.53 14.77 -2.29
N ALA A 179 1.58 14.82 -3.22
CA ALA A 179 1.69 15.69 -4.39
C ALA A 179 1.40 17.14 -4.01
N GLU A 180 2.05 18.11 -4.70
CA GLU A 180 1.80 19.53 -4.47
C GLU A 180 0.41 19.95 -4.96
N HIS A 181 0.04 19.50 -6.16
CA HIS A 181 -1.22 19.84 -6.81
C HIS A 181 -2.21 18.69 -6.68
N ASP A 182 -2.92 18.64 -5.56
CA ASP A 182 -3.82 17.53 -5.23
C ASP A 182 -5.15 18.04 -4.66
N ASP A 183 -6.19 17.96 -5.46
CA ASP A 183 -7.54 18.40 -5.06
C ASP A 183 -8.16 17.49 -3.98
N TYR A 184 -7.63 16.28 -3.78
CA TYR A 184 -8.11 15.29 -2.80
C TYR A 184 -7.30 15.31 -1.50
N VAL A 185 -6.09 15.88 -1.54
CA VAL A 185 -5.12 15.85 -0.43
C VAL A 185 -4.59 17.26 -0.18
N PRO A 186 -5.37 18.14 0.48
CA PRO A 186 -4.93 19.49 0.80
C PRO A 186 -3.63 19.48 1.61
N LEU A 187 -2.68 20.36 1.25
CA LEU A 187 -1.36 20.41 1.92
C LEU A 187 -1.47 20.68 3.43
N ASP A 188 -2.47 21.44 3.87
CA ASP A 188 -2.72 21.68 5.30
C ASP A 188 -3.08 20.40 6.06
N MET A 189 -3.76 19.43 5.41
CA MET A 189 -4.00 18.10 6.00
C MET A 189 -2.67 17.32 6.09
N VAL A 190 -1.80 17.44 5.09
CA VAL A 190 -0.46 16.82 5.11
C VAL A 190 0.38 17.40 6.23
N ASP A 191 0.38 18.74 6.39
CA ASP A 191 1.10 19.44 7.44
C ASP A 191 0.62 19.02 8.85
N ARG A 192 -0.69 18.89 9.05
CA ARG A 192 -1.26 18.38 10.30
C ARG A 192 -0.87 16.93 10.56
N PHE A 193 -0.84 16.09 9.52
CA PHE A 193 -0.43 14.70 9.67
C PHE A 193 1.06 14.59 10.03
N GLU A 194 1.92 15.37 9.38
CA GLU A 194 3.35 15.44 9.68
C GLU A 194 3.60 15.89 11.13
N ALA A 195 2.90 16.93 11.59
CA ALA A 195 2.97 17.39 12.96
C ALA A 195 2.52 16.29 13.96
N ALA A 196 1.46 15.55 13.63
CA ALA A 196 1.00 14.43 14.45
C ALA A 196 2.03 13.28 14.50
N MET A 197 2.69 12.96 13.38
CA MET A 197 3.78 11.97 13.35
C MET A 197 4.94 12.39 14.27
N GLN A 198 5.35 13.66 14.21
CA GLN A 198 6.42 14.21 15.05
C GLN A 198 6.03 14.16 16.54
N GLN A 199 4.81 14.58 16.87
CA GLN A 199 4.29 14.55 18.24
C GLN A 199 4.20 13.13 18.81
N ALA A 200 3.84 12.16 17.99
CA ALA A 200 3.78 10.75 18.38
C ALA A 200 5.16 10.06 18.41
N GLY A 201 6.23 10.72 17.97
CA GLY A 201 7.58 10.16 17.91
C GLY A 201 7.73 9.02 16.89
N VAL A 202 6.89 8.97 15.86
CA VAL A 202 6.96 7.94 14.83
C VAL A 202 8.18 8.14 13.94
N ARG A 203 8.94 7.08 13.73
CA ARG A 203 10.05 7.09 12.76
C ARG A 203 9.50 7.22 11.35
N GLY A 204 10.14 8.06 10.54
CA GLY A 204 9.75 8.22 9.15
C GLY A 204 9.74 9.68 8.70
N ARG A 205 9.16 9.92 7.53
CA ARG A 205 9.10 11.28 6.97
C ARG A 205 7.89 11.48 6.09
N VAL A 206 7.54 12.74 5.92
CA VAL A 206 6.62 13.24 4.90
C VAL A 206 7.45 13.94 3.83
N GLU A 207 7.30 13.53 2.58
CA GLU A 207 7.98 14.14 1.42
C GLU A 207 6.94 14.75 0.49
N ARG A 208 7.16 16.01 0.10
CA ARG A 208 6.30 16.71 -0.87
C ARG A 208 6.92 16.61 -2.26
N TYR A 209 6.15 16.09 -3.19
CA TYR A 209 6.50 15.96 -4.60
C TYR A 209 6.08 17.25 -5.32
N TRP A 210 6.98 18.24 -5.29
CA TRP A 210 6.74 19.57 -5.85
C TRP A 210 6.55 19.50 -7.36
N GLY A 211 5.59 20.29 -7.88
CA GLY A 211 5.20 20.29 -9.29
C GLY A 211 4.33 19.09 -9.72
N ASN A 212 4.11 18.13 -8.84
CA ASN A 212 3.40 16.89 -9.18
C ASN A 212 1.93 16.93 -8.77
N HIS A 213 1.14 16.13 -9.47
CA HIS A 213 -0.30 15.97 -9.28
C HIS A 213 -0.66 14.62 -8.66
N HIS A 214 -1.91 14.49 -8.16
CA HIS A 214 -2.45 13.23 -7.65
C HIS A 214 -2.30 12.09 -8.66
N GLY A 215 -1.67 10.98 -8.28
CA GLY A 215 -1.46 9.82 -9.15
C GLY A 215 -0.19 9.85 -9.97
N PHE A 216 0.79 10.69 -9.64
CA PHE A 216 2.05 10.87 -10.37
C PHE A 216 2.85 9.58 -10.63
N ALA A 217 2.68 8.54 -9.82
CA ALA A 217 3.40 7.27 -9.95
C ALA A 217 2.69 6.25 -10.86
N PHE A 218 1.58 6.62 -11.52
CA PHE A 218 0.78 5.70 -12.33
C PHE A 218 0.82 6.11 -13.81
N ASP A 219 1.49 5.31 -14.65
CA ASP A 219 1.69 5.60 -16.07
C ASP A 219 0.43 5.45 -16.94
N ASP A 220 -0.66 4.94 -16.35
CA ASP A 220 -1.99 4.94 -16.95
C ASP A 220 -2.78 6.25 -16.70
N ARG A 221 -2.13 7.27 -16.13
CA ARG A 221 -2.76 8.55 -15.76
C ARG A 221 -2.14 9.74 -16.48
N PRO A 222 -2.94 10.76 -16.81
CA PRO A 222 -2.41 12.04 -17.33
C PRO A 222 -1.46 12.76 -16.36
N ALA A 223 -1.59 12.47 -15.05
CA ALA A 223 -0.75 13.05 -14.01
C ALA A 223 0.61 12.37 -13.83
N TYR A 224 0.90 11.33 -14.63
CA TYR A 224 2.17 10.61 -14.54
C TYR A 224 3.37 11.53 -14.75
N ASP A 225 4.34 11.40 -13.84
CA ASP A 225 5.64 12.05 -13.96
C ASP A 225 6.75 11.03 -13.75
N ALA A 226 7.57 10.82 -14.77
CA ALA A 226 8.59 9.78 -14.76
C ALA A 226 9.68 10.01 -13.69
N ALA A 227 10.00 11.26 -13.36
CA ALA A 227 10.98 11.56 -12.31
C ALA A 227 10.41 11.31 -10.93
N ALA A 228 9.16 11.69 -10.70
CA ALA A 228 8.46 11.39 -9.46
C ALA A 228 8.22 9.89 -9.27
N ASP A 229 7.89 9.15 -10.33
CA ASP A 229 7.77 7.69 -10.28
C ASP A 229 9.11 7.03 -9.98
N ALA A 230 10.21 7.45 -10.60
CA ALA A 230 11.54 6.95 -10.27
C ALA A 230 11.85 7.18 -8.78
N ARG A 231 11.60 8.39 -8.26
CA ARG A 231 11.76 8.72 -6.85
C ARG A 231 10.89 7.86 -5.94
N HIS A 232 9.63 7.62 -6.32
CA HIS A 232 8.70 6.73 -5.62
C HIS A 232 9.27 5.32 -5.48
N TRP A 233 9.83 4.75 -6.55
CA TRP A 233 10.45 3.42 -6.52
C TRP A 233 11.72 3.38 -5.66
N ASP A 234 12.59 4.39 -5.78
CA ASP A 234 13.79 4.51 -4.94
C ASP A 234 13.44 4.50 -3.46
N VAL A 235 12.37 5.24 -3.09
CA VAL A 235 11.87 5.29 -1.71
C VAL A 235 11.35 3.94 -1.25
N LEU A 236 10.55 3.24 -2.06
CA LEU A 236 10.01 1.93 -1.68
C LEU A 236 11.12 0.89 -1.50
N VAL A 237 12.06 0.85 -2.45
CA VAL A 237 13.18 -0.09 -2.40
C VAL A 237 14.08 0.20 -1.19
N ASP A 238 14.40 1.45 -0.92
CA ASP A 238 15.18 1.84 0.25
C ASP A 238 14.44 1.52 1.56
N LEU A 239 13.18 1.93 1.69
CA LEU A 239 12.38 1.74 2.89
C LEU A 239 12.24 0.25 3.26
N PHE A 240 11.79 -0.56 2.31
CA PHE A 240 11.59 -1.99 2.55
C PHE A 240 12.92 -2.75 2.63
N GLY A 241 13.95 -2.35 1.87
CA GLY A 241 15.28 -2.94 1.97
C GLY A 241 15.86 -2.84 3.37
N ARG A 242 15.84 -1.62 3.96
CA ARG A 242 16.37 -1.37 5.31
C ARG A 242 15.55 -2.04 6.41
N THR A 243 14.25 -2.14 6.24
CA THR A 243 13.34 -2.55 7.32
C THR A 243 12.96 -4.03 7.29
N LEU A 244 12.99 -4.68 6.12
CA LEU A 244 12.52 -6.05 5.94
C LEU A 244 13.62 -7.04 5.54
N GLN A 245 14.67 -6.57 4.82
CA GLN A 245 15.75 -7.46 4.36
C GLN A 245 16.99 -7.40 5.26
N GLY A 246 17.05 -6.45 6.21
CA GLY A 246 18.19 -6.22 7.09
C GLY A 246 19.39 -5.58 6.37
N ALA A 247 20.38 -5.14 7.12
CA ALA A 247 21.63 -4.56 6.57
C ALA A 247 22.53 -5.57 5.82
N ASP A 248 22.17 -6.86 5.81
CA ASP A 248 23.00 -7.95 5.27
C ASP A 248 22.69 -8.30 3.80
N GLY A 249 21.76 -7.59 3.11
CA GLY A 249 21.45 -7.81 1.69
C GLY A 249 22.46 -7.28 0.69
N GLY A 250 23.53 -6.68 1.13
CA GLY A 250 24.50 -5.97 0.30
C GLY A 250 25.94 -6.47 0.41
N GLN A 251 26.20 -7.79 0.28
CA GLN A 251 27.50 -8.28 -0.14
C GLN A 251 27.42 -9.79 -0.46
N SER A 252 27.16 -10.10 -1.72
CA SER A 252 27.64 -11.33 -2.34
C SER A 252 28.36 -10.92 -3.61
N THR A 253 29.67 -10.89 -3.49
CA THR A 253 30.67 -10.75 -4.57
C THR A 253 30.50 -11.80 -5.66
#